data_f0232f75bea28d8dbd55202d1feccb0a
#
_entry.id   f0232f75bea28d8dbd55202d1feccb0a
#
_cell.length_a   1.000
_cell.length_b   1.000
_cell.length_c   1.000
_cell.angle_alpha   90.00
_cell.angle_beta   90.00
_cell.angle_gamma   90.00
#
_symmetry.space_group_name_H-M   'P 1'
#
loop_
_entity.id
_entity.type
_entity.pdbx_description
1 polymer ?
#
loop_
_entity_poly.entity_id
_entity_poly.type
_entity_poly.pdbx_seq_one_letter_code
_entity_poly.pdbx_strand_id
1 'polypeptide(L)'
;MKKRVLICAMIVLLWLQNIYAQNTYTNPVIRKYLADPSVIKANDGWFYVYATESAGLAIPIYKSQNLVDWTFVGSAFTKAGRPTFVKNGWLWAPDINYINGKYVLYYSMSVWGGEWECGIGVATSSSPSGPFKDHCKLFTSSEIGVRNSIDPCFFQDKDGKKYLFWGSFHGIYGAELSADGLRLKKETKFQISPIEGKNRTLVEGTMMVRRGDYYYFFASAGSCCNELNSTYHVVVARSKNIKGPYLNKAGQSIMDHFSDIILQGSDKVKGPGHHSELIKDDKGSCWVLYHGYDAMKPSDGRLLFLDKVNWDKDGWPFFTGGKPSEKSVKPTFSATAINDVTAFNKTYTVMHIGENHYEIHAPTHSSFIWSLYNICGERIKSGRATKVQELWVNDVANGIYIIKVNGIAGKLEQKIIKVDR
;
A
#
# COMPACT_ATOMS: atom_id res chain seq x y z
N MET A 1 -31.22 48.01 4.92
CA MET A 1 -31.37 46.57 4.57
C MET A 1 -30.38 46.07 3.53
N LYS A 2 -30.14 46.76 2.42
CA LYS A 2 -29.22 46.28 1.32
C LYS A 2 -27.78 46.00 1.77
N LYS A 3 -27.16 46.79 2.64
CA LYS A 3 -25.77 46.59 3.13
C LYS A 3 -25.62 45.35 4.04
N ARG A 4 -26.63 44.97 4.84
CA ARG A 4 -26.57 43.78 5.69
C ARG A 4 -26.71 42.49 4.89
N VAL A 5 -27.50 42.49 3.81
CA VAL A 5 -27.65 41.35 2.88
C VAL A 5 -26.34 41.10 2.12
N LEU A 6 -25.63 42.16 1.72
CA LEU A 6 -24.35 42.02 1.03
C LEU A 6 -23.24 41.41 1.92
N ILE A 7 -23.20 41.83 3.20
CA ILE A 7 -22.21 41.30 4.17
C ILE A 7 -22.51 39.84 4.48
N CYS A 8 -23.77 39.45 4.68
CA CYS A 8 -24.12 38.03 4.87
C CYS A 8 -23.81 37.17 3.64
N ALA A 9 -24.03 37.68 2.42
CA ALA A 9 -23.69 36.97 1.18
C ALA A 9 -22.16 36.81 1.02
N MET A 10 -21.34 37.83 1.37
CA MET A 10 -19.88 37.72 1.38
C MET A 10 -19.37 36.72 2.41
N ILE A 11 -19.95 36.69 3.61
CA ILE A 11 -19.56 35.73 4.65
C ILE A 11 -19.89 34.30 4.22
N VAL A 12 -21.07 34.05 3.64
CA VAL A 12 -21.46 32.75 3.11
C VAL A 12 -20.54 32.32 1.96
N LEU A 13 -20.19 33.22 1.06
CA LEU A 13 -19.23 32.94 -0.03
C LEU A 13 -17.84 32.59 0.51
N LEU A 14 -17.35 33.31 1.52
CA LEU A 14 -16.06 33.02 2.18
C LEU A 14 -16.08 31.65 2.90
N TRP A 15 -17.20 31.29 3.53
CA TRP A 15 -17.38 29.98 4.16
C TRP A 15 -17.43 28.86 3.12
N LEU A 16 -18.13 29.05 2.02
CA LEU A 16 -18.19 28.09 0.91
C LEU A 16 -16.81 27.89 0.25
N GLN A 17 -16.04 28.97 0.08
CA GLN A 17 -14.68 28.90 -0.45
C GLN A 17 -13.74 28.15 0.52
N ASN A 18 -13.85 28.37 1.83
CA ASN A 18 -13.06 27.64 2.82
C ASN A 18 -13.42 26.15 2.88
N ILE A 19 -14.68 25.77 2.80
CA ILE A 19 -15.12 24.37 2.73
C ILE A 19 -14.60 23.71 1.45
N TYR A 20 -14.62 24.42 0.32
CA TYR A 20 -14.10 23.90 -0.95
C TYR A 20 -12.58 23.74 -0.93
N ALA A 21 -11.86 24.68 -0.31
CA ALA A 21 -10.39 24.61 -0.15
C ALA A 21 -9.96 23.46 0.78
N GLN A 22 -10.73 23.16 1.83
CA GLN A 22 -10.45 22.05 2.74
C GLN A 22 -10.65 20.67 2.10
N ASN A 23 -11.41 20.57 1.01
CA ASN A 23 -11.80 19.30 0.39
C ASN A 23 -11.00 18.96 -0.87
N THR A 24 -9.98 19.75 -1.21
CA THR A 24 -9.13 19.53 -2.39
C THR A 24 -7.69 19.28 -1.99
N TYR A 25 -6.95 18.64 -2.89
CA TYR A 25 -5.49 18.47 -2.79
C TYR A 25 -4.82 18.90 -4.11
N THR A 26 -3.52 19.14 -4.04
CA THR A 26 -2.67 19.47 -5.19
C THR A 26 -1.62 18.39 -5.37
N ASN A 27 -1.43 17.95 -6.60
CA ASN A 27 -0.36 17.02 -6.97
C ASN A 27 0.97 17.77 -7.17
N PRO A 28 2.12 17.11 -6.91
CA PRO A 28 2.28 15.80 -6.30
C PRO A 28 1.96 15.79 -4.80
N VAL A 29 1.46 14.67 -4.27
CA VAL A 29 1.12 14.51 -2.84
C VAL A 29 2.36 14.28 -1.96
N ILE A 30 3.47 13.84 -2.54
CA ILE A 30 4.80 13.84 -1.90
C ILE A 30 5.80 14.47 -2.86
N ARG A 31 6.44 15.58 -2.43
CA ARG A 31 7.50 16.27 -3.18
C ARG A 31 8.90 15.80 -2.75
N LYS A 32 9.11 14.50 -2.82
CA LYS A 32 10.41 13.82 -2.65
C LYS A 32 10.48 12.67 -3.65
N TYR A 33 11.68 12.26 -4.02
CA TYR A 33 11.86 11.08 -4.84
C TYR A 33 11.16 9.88 -4.20
N LEU A 34 10.12 9.39 -4.85
CA LEU A 34 9.32 8.25 -4.40
C LEU A 34 8.74 7.52 -5.62
N ALA A 35 9.61 6.74 -6.25
CA ALA A 35 9.29 6.01 -7.48
C ALA A 35 8.69 4.64 -7.20
N ASP A 36 7.92 4.13 -8.16
CA ASP A 36 7.41 2.77 -8.19
C ASP A 36 6.62 2.42 -6.91
N PRO A 37 5.55 3.19 -6.60
CA PRO A 37 4.83 3.04 -5.34
C PRO A 37 3.97 1.79 -5.30
N SER A 38 3.95 1.13 -4.13
CA SER A 38 2.95 0.15 -3.74
C SER A 38 2.29 0.58 -2.42
N VAL A 39 0.98 0.41 -2.28
CA VAL A 39 0.22 0.92 -1.14
C VAL A 39 -0.73 -0.11 -0.57
N ILE A 40 -0.79 -0.16 0.76
CA ILE A 40 -1.74 -1.01 1.48
C ILE A 40 -2.50 -0.20 2.54
N LYS A 41 -3.80 -0.49 2.70
CA LYS A 41 -4.53 -0.09 3.92
C LYS A 41 -4.29 -1.16 4.97
N ALA A 42 -3.55 -0.81 6.01
CA ALA A 42 -3.18 -1.72 7.07
C ALA A 42 -4.30 -1.93 8.10
N ASN A 43 -4.15 -2.93 8.97
CA ASN A 43 -5.14 -3.29 10.00
C ASN A 43 -5.31 -2.21 11.08
N ASP A 44 -4.35 -1.30 11.21
CA ASP A 44 -4.44 -0.12 12.09
C ASP A 44 -5.25 1.03 11.47
N GLY A 45 -5.76 0.85 10.25
CA GLY A 45 -6.58 1.79 9.52
C GLY A 45 -5.81 2.83 8.70
N TRP A 46 -4.46 2.86 8.82
CA TRP A 46 -3.61 3.74 8.02
C TRP A 46 -3.27 3.13 6.66
N PHE A 47 -3.04 3.99 5.69
CA PHE A 47 -2.39 3.63 4.44
C PHE A 47 -0.88 3.71 4.63
N TYR A 48 -0.17 2.74 4.08
CA TYR A 48 1.29 2.71 4.02
C TYR A 48 1.72 2.60 2.57
N VAL A 49 2.55 3.53 2.12
CA VAL A 49 3.16 3.50 0.78
C VAL A 49 4.64 3.17 0.91
N TYR A 50 5.07 2.27 0.04
CA TYR A 50 6.44 1.78 -0.10
C TYR A 50 6.92 2.17 -1.49
N ALA A 51 8.23 2.42 -1.65
CA ALA A 51 8.78 2.83 -2.93
C ALA A 51 10.19 2.31 -3.15
N THR A 52 10.67 2.42 -4.37
CA THR A 52 12.05 2.13 -4.76
C THR A 52 13.05 2.81 -3.84
N GLU A 53 14.13 2.10 -3.51
CA GLU A 53 15.26 2.59 -2.70
C GLU A 53 15.74 3.96 -3.17
N SER A 54 15.92 4.87 -2.23
CA SER A 54 16.38 6.22 -2.52
C SER A 54 17.07 6.85 -1.31
N ALA A 55 18.06 7.71 -1.55
CA ALA A 55 18.77 8.46 -0.50
C ALA A 55 19.28 7.60 0.66
N GLY A 56 19.69 6.35 0.39
CA GLY A 56 20.15 5.39 1.40
C GLY A 56 19.03 4.72 2.21
N LEU A 57 17.77 4.93 1.85
CA LEU A 57 16.60 4.32 2.47
C LEU A 57 16.21 3.06 1.69
N ALA A 58 16.45 1.89 2.27
CA ALA A 58 16.12 0.59 1.69
C ALA A 58 14.60 0.36 1.70
N ILE A 59 13.92 0.78 0.65
CA ILE A 59 12.46 0.85 0.49
C ILE A 59 11.85 1.80 1.53
N PRO A 60 11.80 3.13 1.25
CA PRO A 60 11.19 4.12 2.14
C PRO A 60 9.71 3.86 2.35
N ILE A 61 9.23 4.11 3.57
CA ILE A 61 7.84 3.92 3.97
C ILE A 61 7.28 5.25 4.46
N TYR A 62 6.11 5.62 3.95
CA TYR A 62 5.30 6.73 4.44
C TYR A 62 3.91 6.23 4.82
N LYS A 63 3.24 6.91 5.76
CA LYS A 63 1.86 6.60 6.14
C LYS A 63 0.92 7.78 6.01
N SER A 64 -0.35 7.51 5.73
CA SER A 64 -1.41 8.51 5.57
C SER A 64 -2.76 7.95 6.04
N GLN A 65 -3.68 8.83 6.44
CA GLN A 65 -5.08 8.46 6.70
C GLN A 65 -5.99 8.73 5.49
N ASN A 66 -5.53 9.49 4.50
CA ASN A 66 -6.36 10.03 3.43
C ASN A 66 -5.73 9.98 2.04
N LEU A 67 -4.58 9.32 1.87
CA LEU A 67 -3.77 9.23 0.65
C LEU A 67 -3.16 10.57 0.17
N VAL A 68 -3.37 11.66 0.88
CA VAL A 68 -2.91 13.01 0.51
C VAL A 68 -1.82 13.49 1.45
N ASP A 69 -2.09 13.42 2.74
CA ASP A 69 -1.21 13.93 3.79
C ASP A 69 -0.35 12.79 4.32
N TRP A 70 0.94 12.78 3.97
CA TRP A 70 1.85 11.67 4.22
C TRP A 70 2.92 12.02 5.26
N THR A 71 3.21 11.09 6.15
CA THR A 71 4.28 11.18 7.15
C THR A 71 5.29 10.08 6.93
N PHE A 72 6.58 10.42 6.91
CA PHE A 72 7.67 9.44 6.83
C PHE A 72 7.70 8.56 8.08
N VAL A 73 7.87 7.25 7.86
CA VAL A 73 7.89 6.23 8.93
C VAL A 73 9.29 5.65 9.11
N GLY A 74 9.97 5.35 8.02
CA GLY A 74 11.27 4.69 8.04
C GLY A 74 11.56 3.93 6.75
N SER A 75 12.39 2.90 6.83
CA SER A 75 12.71 1.98 5.73
C SER A 75 12.22 0.58 6.04
N ALA A 76 11.85 -0.18 5.00
CA ALA A 76 11.43 -1.57 5.16
C ALA A 76 12.53 -2.45 5.78
N PHE A 77 13.78 -2.21 5.39
CA PHE A 77 14.92 -2.96 5.89
C PHE A 77 15.86 -2.10 6.72
N THR A 78 16.39 -2.67 7.81
CA THR A 78 17.52 -2.11 8.50
C THR A 78 18.81 -2.34 7.69
N LYS A 79 19.89 -1.62 7.99
CA LYS A 79 21.18 -1.81 7.32
C LYS A 79 21.68 -3.26 7.43
N ALA A 80 21.52 -3.89 8.60
CA ALA A 80 21.93 -5.27 8.84
C ALA A 80 20.99 -6.32 8.22
N GLY A 81 19.70 -5.99 8.04
CA GLY A 81 18.71 -6.89 7.47
C GLY A 81 18.45 -6.69 5.97
N ARG A 82 19.25 -5.84 5.33
CA ARG A 82 19.11 -5.56 3.90
C ARG A 82 19.44 -6.80 3.07
N PRO A 83 18.59 -7.20 2.11
CA PRO A 83 18.89 -8.28 1.15
C PRO A 83 20.17 -8.01 0.34
N THR A 84 20.85 -9.08 -0.06
CA THR A 84 22.17 -9.00 -0.75
C THR A 84 22.37 -10.02 -1.87
N PHE A 85 21.29 -10.65 -2.38
CA PHE A 85 21.43 -11.73 -3.37
C PHE A 85 21.86 -11.25 -4.77
N VAL A 86 21.82 -9.94 -5.03
CA VAL A 86 22.45 -9.32 -6.21
C VAL A 86 23.61 -8.43 -5.72
N LYS A 87 24.81 -8.67 -6.23
CA LYS A 87 25.99 -7.89 -5.87
C LYS A 87 25.79 -6.41 -6.20
N ASN A 88 25.96 -5.52 -5.22
CA ASN A 88 25.70 -4.08 -5.33
C ASN A 88 24.26 -3.73 -5.78
N GLY A 89 23.33 -4.67 -5.62
CA GLY A 89 21.93 -4.48 -6.04
C GLY A 89 21.22 -3.45 -5.20
N TRP A 90 20.35 -2.67 -5.86
CA TRP A 90 19.39 -1.75 -5.26
C TRP A 90 18.04 -2.44 -5.15
N LEU A 91 17.23 -2.01 -4.21
CA LEU A 91 15.88 -2.52 -3.98
C LEU A 91 14.87 -1.65 -4.73
N TRP A 92 14.21 -2.23 -5.74
CA TRP A 92 13.30 -1.52 -6.62
C TRP A 92 11.88 -2.08 -6.54
N ALA A 93 10.92 -1.26 -6.95
CA ALA A 93 9.53 -1.62 -7.20
C ALA A 93 8.98 -2.65 -6.20
N PRO A 94 8.76 -2.23 -4.94
CA PRO A 94 8.15 -3.09 -3.94
C PRO A 94 6.69 -3.37 -4.26
N ASP A 95 6.18 -4.51 -3.76
CA ASP A 95 4.76 -4.86 -3.78
C ASP A 95 4.35 -5.39 -2.40
N ILE A 96 3.54 -4.62 -1.68
CA ILE A 96 3.15 -4.89 -0.29
C ILE A 96 1.78 -5.54 -0.20
N ASN A 97 1.68 -6.62 0.56
CA ASN A 97 0.46 -7.39 0.73
C ASN A 97 0.26 -7.84 2.19
N TYR A 98 -0.97 -8.24 2.54
CA TYR A 98 -1.26 -8.86 3.83
C TYR A 98 -1.75 -10.28 3.61
N ILE A 99 -0.92 -11.26 3.96
CA ILE A 99 -1.15 -12.68 3.68
C ILE A 99 -1.04 -13.46 4.98
N ASN A 100 -2.07 -14.21 5.35
CA ASN A 100 -2.09 -15.11 6.52
C ASN A 100 -1.61 -14.43 7.81
N GLY A 101 -2.05 -13.20 8.07
CA GLY A 101 -1.73 -12.48 9.31
C GLY A 101 -0.38 -11.77 9.32
N LYS A 102 0.33 -11.70 8.19
CA LYS A 102 1.62 -11.00 8.04
C LYS A 102 1.60 -10.04 6.87
N TYR A 103 2.36 -8.95 7.00
CA TYR A 103 2.73 -8.11 5.88
C TYR A 103 3.82 -8.81 5.09
N VAL A 104 3.58 -9.03 3.81
CA VAL A 104 4.48 -9.70 2.87
C VAL A 104 4.88 -8.68 1.82
N LEU A 105 6.16 -8.42 1.72
CA LEU A 105 6.77 -7.46 0.80
C LEU A 105 7.56 -8.23 -0.24
N TYR A 106 7.09 -8.21 -1.49
CA TYR A 106 7.90 -8.61 -2.63
C TYR A 106 8.72 -7.40 -3.08
N TYR A 107 9.91 -7.63 -3.59
CA TYR A 107 10.79 -6.55 -4.05
C TYR A 107 11.71 -7.05 -5.16
N SER A 108 12.05 -6.17 -6.07
CA SER A 108 13.10 -6.41 -7.05
C SER A 108 14.46 -6.09 -6.44
N MET A 109 15.49 -6.87 -6.78
CA MET A 109 16.87 -6.50 -6.52
C MET A 109 17.65 -6.51 -7.81
N SER A 110 18.24 -5.36 -8.18
CA SER A 110 18.87 -5.17 -9.48
C SER A 110 20.01 -4.15 -9.43
N VAL A 111 20.81 -4.13 -10.48
CA VAL A 111 21.71 -3.03 -10.85
C VAL A 111 21.30 -2.54 -12.23
N TRP A 112 21.54 -1.28 -12.53
CA TRP A 112 21.23 -0.73 -13.83
C TRP A 112 22.00 -1.49 -14.92
N GLY A 113 21.27 -2.03 -15.92
CA GLY A 113 21.82 -2.87 -16.98
C GLY A 113 22.04 -4.35 -16.61
N GLY A 114 21.81 -4.76 -15.35
CA GLY A 114 21.98 -6.13 -14.88
C GLY A 114 20.77 -7.02 -15.10
N GLU A 115 20.23 -7.07 -16.31
CA GLU A 115 18.95 -7.69 -16.63
C GLU A 115 18.91 -9.21 -16.44
N TRP A 116 20.06 -9.88 -16.43
CA TRP A 116 20.15 -11.33 -16.18
C TRP A 116 20.53 -11.68 -14.73
N GLU A 117 21.14 -10.74 -14.01
CA GLU A 117 21.52 -10.91 -12.60
C GLU A 117 20.42 -10.45 -11.63
N CYS A 118 19.48 -9.60 -12.09
CA CYS A 118 18.38 -9.13 -11.26
C CYS A 118 17.42 -10.27 -10.86
N GLY A 119 16.58 -10.01 -9.88
CA GLY A 119 15.60 -10.99 -9.42
C GLY A 119 14.63 -10.43 -8.39
N ILE A 120 13.77 -11.29 -7.92
CA ILE A 120 12.72 -10.97 -6.95
C ILE A 120 12.98 -11.70 -5.64
N GLY A 121 12.88 -10.97 -4.54
CA GLY A 121 12.90 -11.48 -3.18
C GLY A 121 11.56 -11.28 -2.47
N VAL A 122 11.42 -11.91 -1.31
CA VAL A 122 10.26 -11.78 -0.44
C VAL A 122 10.68 -11.62 1.01
N ALA A 123 10.05 -10.66 1.69
CA ALA A 123 10.27 -10.38 3.11
C ALA A 123 8.95 -10.28 3.86
N THR A 124 8.97 -10.47 5.18
CA THR A 124 7.77 -10.42 6.01
C THR A 124 7.96 -9.59 7.27
N SER A 125 6.86 -8.99 7.72
CA SER A 125 6.80 -8.28 9.01
C SER A 125 5.45 -8.50 9.69
N SER A 126 5.41 -8.37 11.01
CA SER A 126 4.15 -8.26 11.78
C SER A 126 3.59 -6.84 11.80
N SER A 127 4.39 -5.86 11.37
CA SER A 127 4.02 -4.44 11.34
C SER A 127 4.14 -3.87 9.91
N PRO A 128 3.22 -3.01 9.47
CA PRO A 128 3.33 -2.35 8.17
C PRO A 128 4.48 -1.34 8.12
N SER A 129 4.97 -0.87 9.26
CA SER A 129 6.14 0.02 9.33
C SER A 129 7.48 -0.71 9.36
N GLY A 130 7.48 -2.05 9.25
CA GLY A 130 8.68 -2.86 9.37
C GLY A 130 9.20 -2.98 10.81
N PRO A 131 10.48 -3.35 11.04
CA PRO A 131 11.37 -3.81 9.98
C PRO A 131 10.90 -5.13 9.37
N PHE A 132 11.14 -5.30 8.08
CA PHE A 132 10.88 -6.55 7.39
C PHE A 132 12.08 -7.50 7.55
N LYS A 133 11.78 -8.76 7.80
CA LYS A 133 12.75 -9.84 7.77
C LYS A 133 12.79 -10.41 6.37
N ASP A 134 13.95 -10.33 5.71
CA ASP A 134 14.17 -11.01 4.44
C ASP A 134 13.97 -12.52 4.61
N HIS A 135 13.15 -13.11 3.76
CA HIS A 135 12.82 -14.53 3.83
C HIS A 135 13.69 -15.34 2.89
N CYS A 136 13.71 -14.93 1.65
CA CYS A 136 14.54 -15.54 0.61
C CYS A 136 14.44 -14.77 -0.72
N LYS A 137 15.44 -15.01 -1.57
CA LYS A 137 15.32 -14.82 -3.01
C LYS A 137 14.32 -15.84 -3.56
N LEU A 138 13.29 -15.39 -4.28
CA LEU A 138 12.37 -16.29 -4.98
C LEU A 138 13.04 -16.87 -6.25
N PHE A 139 13.67 -16.00 -7.02
CA PHE A 139 14.44 -16.34 -8.22
C PHE A 139 15.24 -15.14 -8.75
N THR A 140 16.24 -15.42 -9.60
CA THR A 140 16.87 -14.43 -10.49
C THR A 140 16.38 -14.63 -11.93
N SER A 141 16.64 -13.66 -12.80
CA SER A 141 16.37 -13.74 -14.24
C SER A 141 16.96 -15.00 -14.86
N SER A 142 18.22 -15.32 -14.56
CA SER A 142 18.89 -16.52 -15.07
C SER A 142 18.23 -17.81 -14.56
N GLU A 143 17.80 -17.87 -13.29
CA GLU A 143 17.17 -19.05 -12.69
C GLU A 143 15.77 -19.33 -13.21
N ILE A 144 15.01 -18.30 -13.58
CA ILE A 144 13.64 -18.44 -14.09
C ILE A 144 13.58 -18.42 -15.62
N GLY A 145 14.69 -18.08 -16.28
CA GLY A 145 14.78 -17.98 -17.75
C GLY A 145 13.93 -16.84 -18.31
N VAL A 146 13.87 -15.71 -17.63
CA VAL A 146 13.15 -14.50 -18.05
C VAL A 146 14.07 -13.30 -17.84
N ARG A 147 14.40 -12.62 -18.92
CA ARG A 147 15.24 -11.43 -18.89
C ARG A 147 14.54 -10.30 -18.17
N ASN A 148 15.27 -9.52 -17.37
CA ASN A 148 14.79 -8.40 -16.59
C ASN A 148 13.59 -8.73 -15.68
N SER A 149 13.76 -9.78 -14.85
CA SER A 149 12.77 -10.26 -13.88
C SER A 149 12.71 -9.35 -12.66
N ILE A 150 12.01 -8.21 -12.80
CA ILE A 150 11.74 -7.22 -11.78
C ILE A 150 10.25 -6.87 -11.75
N ASP A 151 9.86 -5.91 -10.94
CA ASP A 151 8.49 -5.36 -10.82
C ASP A 151 7.46 -6.44 -10.42
N PRO A 152 7.62 -7.03 -9.22
CA PRO A 152 6.66 -8.01 -8.74
C PRO A 152 5.28 -7.38 -8.52
N CYS A 153 4.23 -8.12 -8.85
CA CYS A 153 2.86 -7.80 -8.53
C CYS A 153 2.15 -9.06 -8.03
N PHE A 154 1.74 -9.05 -6.78
CA PHE A 154 0.95 -10.11 -6.19
C PHE A 154 -0.52 -9.97 -6.60
N PHE A 155 -1.17 -11.09 -6.80
CA PHE A 155 -2.60 -11.14 -7.02
C PHE A 155 -3.20 -12.39 -6.38
N GLN A 156 -4.27 -12.20 -5.60
CA GLN A 156 -5.07 -13.32 -5.08
C GLN A 156 -6.41 -13.36 -5.80
N ASP A 157 -6.70 -14.50 -6.44
CA ASP A 157 -7.98 -14.72 -7.11
C ASP A 157 -9.08 -15.13 -6.11
N LYS A 158 -10.32 -15.10 -6.56
CA LYS A 158 -11.52 -15.45 -5.76
C LYS A 158 -11.54 -16.88 -5.24
N ASP A 159 -10.86 -17.81 -5.93
CA ASP A 159 -10.71 -19.21 -5.52
C ASP A 159 -9.60 -19.40 -4.47
N GLY A 160 -8.98 -18.31 -4.02
CA GLY A 160 -7.91 -18.29 -3.04
C GLY A 160 -6.52 -18.58 -3.61
N LYS A 161 -6.40 -18.91 -4.89
CA LYS A 161 -5.10 -19.06 -5.54
C LYS A 161 -4.36 -17.73 -5.56
N LYS A 162 -3.08 -17.81 -5.32
CA LYS A 162 -2.18 -16.66 -5.29
C LYS A 162 -1.23 -16.74 -6.47
N TYR A 163 -1.01 -15.60 -7.10
CA TYR A 163 -0.13 -15.44 -8.25
C TYR A 163 0.88 -14.34 -7.97
N LEU A 164 2.05 -14.48 -8.55
CA LEU A 164 3.02 -13.40 -8.72
C LEU A 164 3.16 -13.13 -10.22
N PHE A 165 2.98 -11.86 -10.60
CA PHE A 165 3.30 -11.36 -11.93
C PHE A 165 4.60 -10.57 -11.86
N TRP A 166 5.39 -10.57 -12.94
CA TRP A 166 6.66 -9.85 -13.01
C TRP A 166 7.14 -9.67 -14.42
N GLY A 167 8.10 -8.79 -14.61
CA GLY A 167 8.81 -8.56 -15.87
C GLY A 167 8.85 -7.10 -16.28
N SER A 168 9.87 -6.74 -17.04
CA SER A 168 10.09 -5.38 -17.52
C SER A 168 10.68 -5.44 -18.92
N PHE A 169 9.95 -4.90 -19.91
CA PHE A 169 10.30 -4.74 -21.32
C PHE A 169 10.70 -6.01 -22.09
N HIS A 170 10.76 -7.16 -21.43
CA HIS A 170 11.09 -8.47 -22.01
C HIS A 170 9.99 -9.51 -21.71
N GLY A 171 8.74 -9.08 -21.80
CA GLY A 171 7.57 -9.87 -21.48
C GLY A 171 7.17 -9.77 -20.01
N ILE A 172 5.85 -9.84 -19.77
CA ILE A 172 5.29 -10.00 -18.44
C ILE A 172 4.86 -11.45 -18.29
N TYR A 173 5.25 -12.03 -17.17
CA TYR A 173 4.99 -13.41 -16.80
C TYR A 173 4.18 -13.48 -15.51
N GLY A 174 3.49 -14.59 -15.33
CA GLY A 174 2.80 -14.93 -14.09
C GLY A 174 3.09 -16.36 -13.70
N ALA A 175 3.04 -16.68 -12.40
CA ALA A 175 3.07 -18.04 -11.88
C ALA A 175 2.32 -18.11 -10.55
N GLU A 176 1.88 -19.31 -10.18
CA GLU A 176 1.24 -19.53 -8.87
C GLU A 176 2.29 -19.44 -7.76
N LEU A 177 1.84 -18.90 -6.62
CA LEU A 177 2.55 -18.94 -5.36
C LEU A 177 2.04 -20.08 -4.47
N SER A 178 2.84 -20.46 -3.48
CA SER A 178 2.39 -21.27 -2.35
C SER A 178 1.30 -20.57 -1.55
N ALA A 179 0.55 -21.31 -0.73
CA ALA A 179 -0.56 -20.77 0.07
C ALA A 179 -0.14 -19.66 1.04
N ASP A 180 1.12 -19.68 1.51
CA ASP A 180 1.71 -18.65 2.37
C ASP A 180 2.28 -17.45 1.60
N GLY A 181 2.33 -17.52 0.25
CA GLY A 181 2.89 -16.47 -0.61
C GLY A 181 4.42 -16.44 -0.66
N LEU A 182 5.13 -17.36 -0.01
CA LEU A 182 6.57 -17.27 0.19
C LEU A 182 7.40 -18.10 -0.80
N ARG A 183 6.77 -18.85 -1.69
CA ARG A 183 7.45 -19.66 -2.71
C ARG A 183 6.72 -19.59 -4.04
N LEU A 184 7.48 -19.49 -5.13
CA LEU A 184 6.96 -19.53 -6.49
C LEU A 184 6.89 -20.98 -6.98
N LYS A 185 5.77 -21.38 -7.58
CA LYS A 185 5.61 -22.65 -8.31
C LYS A 185 6.06 -22.44 -9.75
N LYS A 186 7.36 -22.57 -9.99
CA LYS A 186 8.01 -22.22 -11.28
C LYS A 186 7.41 -22.97 -12.48
N GLU A 187 6.95 -24.18 -12.28
CA GLU A 187 6.29 -25.05 -13.27
C GLU A 187 4.96 -24.51 -13.79
N THR A 188 4.35 -23.59 -13.04
CA THR A 188 3.07 -22.96 -13.42
C THR A 188 3.23 -21.68 -14.23
N LYS A 189 4.49 -21.31 -14.59
CA LYS A 189 4.83 -20.07 -15.31
C LYS A 189 4.08 -19.96 -16.64
N PHE A 190 3.52 -18.78 -16.91
CA PHE A 190 2.88 -18.43 -18.19
C PHE A 190 3.23 -16.97 -18.55
N GLN A 191 3.07 -16.63 -19.82
CA GLN A 191 3.38 -15.31 -20.36
C GLN A 191 2.09 -14.57 -20.75
N ILE A 192 2.03 -13.25 -20.52
CA ILE A 192 0.85 -12.42 -20.80
C ILE A 192 1.15 -11.21 -21.70
N SER A 193 2.40 -10.82 -21.89
CA SER A 193 2.78 -9.77 -22.85
C SER A 193 4.00 -10.16 -23.69
N PRO A 194 4.24 -9.51 -24.85
CA PRO A 194 5.32 -9.91 -25.76
C PRO A 194 6.69 -9.63 -25.17
N ILE A 195 7.70 -10.39 -25.62
CA ILE A 195 9.11 -10.27 -25.19
C ILE A 195 9.93 -9.34 -26.08
N GLU A 196 9.48 -9.10 -27.30
CA GLU A 196 10.15 -8.26 -28.30
C GLU A 196 9.11 -7.37 -29.00
N GLY A 197 9.51 -6.19 -29.40
CA GLY A 197 8.64 -5.26 -30.12
C GLY A 197 9.35 -3.96 -30.46
N LYS A 198 8.78 -3.22 -31.43
CA LYS A 198 9.25 -1.89 -31.77
C LYS A 198 8.72 -0.89 -30.73
N ASN A 199 9.62 -0.15 -30.12
CA ASN A 199 9.43 1.02 -29.25
C ASN A 199 8.00 1.37 -28.80
N ARG A 200 7.78 1.50 -27.47
CA ARG A 200 6.58 1.97 -26.77
C ARG A 200 5.46 0.95 -26.57
N THR A 201 5.64 -0.30 -26.96
CA THR A 201 4.63 -1.36 -26.79
C THR A 201 5.06 -2.44 -25.80
N LEU A 202 6.32 -2.44 -25.41
CA LEU A 202 6.81 -3.27 -24.31
C LEU A 202 6.50 -2.59 -22.98
N VAL A 203 6.16 -3.39 -22.00
CA VAL A 203 5.57 -2.90 -20.74
C VAL A 203 6.32 -3.42 -19.52
N GLU A 204 6.16 -2.69 -18.42
CA GLU A 204 6.62 -3.03 -17.06
C GLU A 204 5.66 -2.50 -16.02
N GLY A 205 6.00 -2.57 -14.73
CA GLY A 205 5.19 -1.99 -13.66
C GLY A 205 3.77 -2.53 -13.65
N THR A 206 3.65 -3.86 -13.70
CA THR A 206 2.36 -4.56 -13.78
C THR A 206 1.54 -4.39 -12.52
N MET A 207 0.23 -4.16 -12.67
CA MET A 207 -0.73 -4.31 -11.60
C MET A 207 -1.98 -5.04 -12.10
N MET A 208 -2.37 -6.09 -11.37
CA MET A 208 -3.51 -6.93 -11.70
C MET A 208 -4.71 -6.58 -10.85
N VAL A 209 -5.86 -6.35 -11.50
CA VAL A 209 -7.14 -6.05 -10.83
C VAL A 209 -8.22 -6.96 -11.35
N ARG A 210 -9.06 -7.48 -10.46
CA ARG A 210 -10.30 -8.15 -10.85
C ARG A 210 -11.50 -7.25 -10.57
N ARG A 211 -12.34 -7.05 -11.63
CA ARG A 211 -13.60 -6.33 -11.51
C ARG A 211 -14.69 -7.05 -12.33
N GLY A 212 -15.72 -7.51 -11.66
CA GLY A 212 -16.75 -8.36 -12.29
C GLY A 212 -16.12 -9.66 -12.81
N ASP A 213 -16.37 -9.95 -14.08
CA ASP A 213 -15.89 -11.16 -14.77
C ASP A 213 -14.52 -10.98 -15.44
N TYR A 214 -13.92 -9.79 -15.33
CA TYR A 214 -12.66 -9.47 -16.00
C TYR A 214 -11.51 -9.32 -15.04
N TYR A 215 -10.35 -9.80 -15.47
CA TYR A 215 -9.02 -9.46 -15.00
C TYR A 215 -8.51 -8.31 -15.85
N TYR A 216 -8.12 -7.23 -15.22
CA TYR A 216 -7.52 -6.07 -15.86
C TYR A 216 -6.02 -6.13 -15.62
N PHE A 217 -5.29 -6.09 -16.70
CA PHE A 217 -3.85 -5.94 -16.73
C PHE A 217 -3.52 -4.48 -16.97
N PHE A 218 -3.07 -3.81 -15.94
CA PHE A 218 -2.49 -2.49 -16.03
C PHE A 218 -0.99 -2.63 -16.10
N ALA A 219 -0.34 -1.80 -16.88
CA ALA A 219 1.11 -1.75 -16.97
C ALA A 219 1.56 -0.36 -17.43
N SER A 220 2.84 -0.14 -17.49
CA SER A 220 3.42 1.09 -17.99
C SER A 220 4.33 0.83 -19.17
N ALA A 221 4.28 1.70 -20.17
CA ALA A 221 5.08 1.62 -21.39
C ALA A 221 5.84 2.95 -21.60
N GLY A 222 6.84 2.92 -22.49
CA GLY A 222 7.68 4.08 -22.77
C GLY A 222 8.89 4.20 -21.85
N SER A 223 9.59 5.32 -21.86
CA SER A 223 10.79 5.58 -21.07
C SER A 223 10.43 6.18 -19.71
N CYS A 224 10.74 5.47 -18.60
CA CYS A 224 10.41 5.89 -17.24
C CYS A 224 11.38 6.93 -16.65
N CYS A 225 12.64 6.92 -17.05
CA CYS A 225 13.74 7.42 -16.24
C CYS A 225 14.59 8.46 -17.00
N ASN A 226 13.94 9.37 -17.74
CA ASN A 226 14.58 10.33 -18.64
C ASN A 226 14.06 11.76 -18.42
N GLU A 227 13.72 12.11 -17.17
CA GLU A 227 13.26 13.45 -16.76
C GLU A 227 12.22 14.03 -17.72
N LEU A 228 12.49 15.22 -18.29
CA LEU A 228 11.59 15.90 -19.23
C LEU A 228 11.35 15.14 -20.54
N ASN A 229 12.27 14.26 -20.92
CA ASN A 229 12.16 13.41 -22.10
C ASN A 229 11.45 12.07 -21.81
N SER A 230 11.00 11.86 -20.58
CA SER A 230 10.27 10.66 -20.20
C SER A 230 8.96 10.56 -20.97
N THR A 231 8.76 9.42 -21.63
CA THR A 231 7.54 9.11 -22.41
C THR A 231 6.65 8.09 -21.69
N TYR A 232 6.96 7.79 -20.43
CA TYR A 232 6.26 6.80 -19.64
C TYR A 232 4.76 7.12 -19.54
N HIS A 233 3.93 6.10 -19.59
CA HIS A 233 2.48 6.22 -19.58
C HIS A 233 1.84 4.90 -19.15
N VAL A 234 0.62 4.95 -18.60
CA VAL A 234 -0.11 3.76 -18.16
C VAL A 234 -1.00 3.25 -19.28
N VAL A 235 -0.94 1.94 -19.49
CA VAL A 235 -1.77 1.20 -20.45
C VAL A 235 -2.64 0.17 -19.74
N VAL A 236 -3.71 -0.28 -20.41
CA VAL A 236 -4.60 -1.32 -19.91
C VAL A 236 -5.05 -2.28 -21.02
N ALA A 237 -5.21 -3.53 -20.63
CA ALA A 237 -5.92 -4.57 -21.37
C ALA A 237 -6.72 -5.43 -20.39
N ARG A 238 -7.70 -6.22 -20.85
CA ARG A 238 -8.48 -7.09 -19.97
C ARG A 238 -8.72 -8.47 -20.56
N SER A 239 -8.96 -9.45 -19.69
CA SER A 239 -9.28 -10.83 -20.05
C SER A 239 -10.34 -11.41 -19.11
N LYS A 240 -11.09 -12.42 -19.56
CA LYS A 240 -11.92 -13.26 -18.69
C LYS A 240 -11.12 -14.39 -18.02
N ASN A 241 -9.88 -14.61 -18.45
CA ASN A 241 -8.98 -15.62 -17.90
C ASN A 241 -7.70 -14.94 -17.39
N ILE A 242 -7.26 -15.29 -16.17
CA ILE A 242 -6.05 -14.73 -15.57
C ILE A 242 -4.78 -14.94 -16.41
N LYS A 243 -4.75 -16.00 -17.22
CA LYS A 243 -3.65 -16.31 -18.14
C LYS A 243 -3.78 -15.63 -19.51
N GLY A 244 -4.85 -14.83 -19.73
CA GLY A 244 -5.13 -14.18 -21.01
C GLY A 244 -6.02 -15.02 -21.95
N PRO A 245 -6.16 -14.60 -23.22
CA PRO A 245 -5.51 -13.42 -23.80
C PRO A 245 -6.07 -12.11 -23.22
N TYR A 246 -5.20 -11.12 -23.01
CA TYR A 246 -5.57 -9.77 -22.61
C TYR A 246 -5.78 -8.92 -23.85
N LEU A 247 -6.97 -8.31 -23.96
CA LEU A 247 -7.41 -7.56 -25.12
C LEU A 247 -7.65 -6.09 -24.76
N ASN A 248 -7.38 -5.19 -25.70
CA ASN A 248 -7.76 -3.78 -25.63
C ASN A 248 -9.24 -3.56 -25.95
N LYS A 249 -9.74 -2.32 -25.96
CA LYS A 249 -11.13 -1.98 -26.28
C LYS A 249 -11.57 -2.44 -27.67
N ALA A 250 -10.63 -2.47 -28.63
CA ALA A 250 -10.88 -2.89 -30.00
C ALA A 250 -10.83 -4.43 -30.18
N GLY A 251 -10.62 -5.20 -29.10
CA GLY A 251 -10.50 -6.65 -29.17
C GLY A 251 -9.15 -7.17 -29.67
N GLN A 252 -8.15 -6.32 -29.74
CA GLN A 252 -6.78 -6.66 -30.19
C GLN A 252 -5.93 -7.08 -28.99
N SER A 253 -5.06 -8.09 -29.19
CA SER A 253 -4.27 -8.70 -28.12
C SER A 253 -3.05 -7.85 -27.74
N ILE A 254 -2.73 -7.81 -26.45
CA ILE A 254 -1.46 -7.24 -25.98
C ILE A 254 -0.26 -8.05 -26.49
N MET A 255 -0.43 -9.33 -26.75
CA MET A 255 0.61 -10.18 -27.37
C MET A 255 0.99 -9.69 -28.77
N ASP A 256 0.08 -8.98 -29.45
CA ASP A 256 0.28 -8.33 -30.74
C ASP A 256 0.60 -6.83 -30.60
N HIS A 257 1.04 -6.41 -29.39
CA HIS A 257 1.42 -5.04 -29.04
C HIS A 257 0.26 -4.03 -28.99
N PHE A 258 -0.97 -4.47 -28.75
CA PHE A 258 -2.13 -3.59 -28.62
C PHE A 258 -2.56 -3.45 -27.17
N SER A 259 -2.65 -2.20 -26.71
CA SER A 259 -3.19 -1.81 -25.40
C SER A 259 -3.85 -0.44 -25.51
N ASP A 260 -4.65 -0.07 -24.52
CA ASP A 260 -5.26 1.26 -24.46
C ASP A 260 -4.49 2.15 -23.49
N ILE A 261 -4.03 3.32 -23.93
CA ILE A 261 -3.41 4.32 -23.06
C ILE A 261 -4.51 4.98 -22.23
N ILE A 262 -4.37 4.99 -20.91
CA ILE A 262 -5.34 5.58 -19.99
C ILE A 262 -4.79 6.76 -19.19
N LEU A 263 -3.46 6.86 -19.03
CA LEU A 263 -2.78 7.99 -18.39
C LEU A 263 -1.48 8.27 -19.13
N GLN A 264 -1.27 9.52 -19.56
CA GLN A 264 -0.05 9.98 -20.23
C GLN A 264 0.41 11.33 -19.71
N GLY A 265 1.64 11.73 -20.06
CA GLY A 265 2.20 13.00 -19.63
C GLY A 265 1.41 14.22 -20.13
N SER A 266 1.65 15.33 -19.46
CA SER A 266 1.15 16.66 -19.81
C SER A 266 2.31 17.64 -19.93
N ASP A 267 2.02 18.94 -20.17
CA ASP A 267 3.06 19.97 -20.14
C ASP A 267 3.68 20.13 -18.75
N LYS A 268 2.91 19.84 -17.69
CA LYS A 268 3.33 20.00 -16.29
C LYS A 268 3.88 18.73 -15.65
N VAL A 269 3.49 17.55 -16.13
CA VAL A 269 3.93 16.26 -15.59
C VAL A 269 4.45 15.40 -16.72
N LYS A 270 5.68 14.90 -16.59
CA LYS A 270 6.30 14.00 -17.57
C LYS A 270 6.40 12.59 -16.99
N GLY A 271 6.23 11.60 -17.86
CA GLY A 271 6.43 10.19 -17.53
C GLY A 271 5.60 9.67 -16.36
N PRO A 272 4.26 9.89 -16.31
CA PRO A 272 3.44 9.30 -15.26
C PRO A 272 3.30 7.80 -15.49
N GLY A 273 3.58 6.99 -14.47
CA GLY A 273 3.45 5.55 -14.59
C GLY A 273 3.85 4.80 -13.34
N HIS A 274 4.01 3.49 -13.48
CA HIS A 274 4.27 2.52 -12.42
C HIS A 274 3.36 2.77 -11.21
N HIS A 275 2.06 2.57 -11.40
CA HIS A 275 1.08 2.89 -10.40
C HIS A 275 0.90 1.77 -9.36
N SER A 276 0.47 2.17 -8.17
CA SER A 276 0.14 1.30 -7.06
C SER A 276 -1.14 0.50 -7.29
N GLU A 277 -1.50 -0.28 -6.29
CA GLU A 277 -2.80 -0.94 -6.16
C GLU A 277 -3.94 0.10 -6.16
N LEU A 278 -5.12 -0.33 -6.63
CA LEU A 278 -6.33 0.49 -6.57
C LEU A 278 -6.90 0.51 -5.14
N ILE A 279 -7.00 1.69 -4.57
CA ILE A 279 -7.65 1.91 -3.28
C ILE A 279 -9.07 2.43 -3.49
N LYS A 280 -10.06 1.76 -2.89
CA LYS A 280 -11.43 2.27 -2.85
C LYS A 280 -11.61 3.18 -1.65
N ASP A 281 -12.19 4.36 -1.88
CA ASP A 281 -12.67 5.22 -0.81
C ASP A 281 -14.07 4.80 -0.33
N ASP A 282 -14.57 5.42 0.74
CA ASP A 282 -15.86 5.07 1.34
C ASP A 282 -17.07 5.42 0.45
N LYS A 283 -16.86 6.21 -0.59
CA LYS A 283 -17.85 6.48 -1.64
C LYS A 283 -17.75 5.49 -2.81
N GLY A 284 -16.85 4.50 -2.72
CA GLY A 284 -16.61 3.51 -3.77
C GLY A 284 -15.80 4.02 -4.95
N SER A 285 -15.23 5.23 -4.89
CA SER A 285 -14.31 5.74 -5.90
C SER A 285 -12.96 5.01 -5.81
N CYS A 286 -12.37 4.68 -6.96
CA CYS A 286 -11.06 4.05 -7.03
C CYS A 286 -9.96 5.12 -7.16
N TRP A 287 -8.90 4.98 -6.40
CA TRP A 287 -7.75 5.88 -6.37
C TRP A 287 -6.48 5.09 -6.56
N VAL A 288 -5.47 5.75 -7.14
CA VAL A 288 -4.17 5.14 -7.41
C VAL A 288 -3.06 6.16 -7.19
N LEU A 289 -1.97 5.68 -6.60
CA LEU A 289 -0.71 6.41 -6.52
C LEU A 289 0.17 6.00 -7.71
N TYR A 290 0.96 6.93 -8.23
CA TYR A 290 1.90 6.66 -9.31
C TYR A 290 3.04 7.68 -9.26
N HIS A 291 4.14 7.40 -9.93
CA HIS A 291 5.20 8.38 -10.02
C HIS A 291 5.15 9.22 -11.30
N GLY A 292 5.78 10.38 -11.27
CA GLY A 292 5.97 11.26 -12.43
C GLY A 292 6.97 12.36 -12.12
N TYR A 293 7.42 13.07 -13.13
CA TYR A 293 8.29 14.24 -12.99
C TYR A 293 7.48 15.53 -13.04
N ASP A 294 7.76 16.46 -12.11
CA ASP A 294 7.28 17.85 -12.21
C ASP A 294 8.11 18.57 -13.28
N ALA A 295 7.47 18.96 -14.37
CA ALA A 295 8.16 19.61 -15.50
C ALA A 295 8.82 20.94 -15.13
N MET A 296 8.37 21.59 -14.05
CA MET A 296 8.98 22.84 -13.55
C MET A 296 10.22 22.60 -12.68
N LYS A 297 10.37 21.36 -12.12
CA LYS A 297 11.48 20.96 -11.26
C LYS A 297 11.88 19.50 -11.50
N PRO A 298 12.36 19.16 -12.71
CA PRO A 298 12.67 17.77 -13.05
C PRO A 298 13.77 17.16 -12.18
N SER A 299 14.67 18.01 -11.63
CA SER A 299 15.72 17.58 -10.69
C SER A 299 15.22 17.03 -9.36
N ASP A 300 13.96 17.28 -8.99
CA ASP A 300 13.35 16.65 -7.81
C ASP A 300 13.13 15.12 -8.01
N GLY A 301 13.29 14.64 -9.27
CA GLY A 301 13.16 13.24 -9.65
C GLY A 301 11.71 12.80 -9.78
N ARG A 302 11.48 11.50 -9.61
CA ARG A 302 10.14 10.89 -9.70
C ARG A 302 9.39 11.11 -8.39
N LEU A 303 8.36 11.96 -8.44
CA LEU A 303 7.52 12.36 -7.29
C LEU A 303 6.26 11.51 -7.23
N LEU A 304 5.58 11.51 -6.07
CA LEU A 304 4.35 10.74 -5.86
C LEU A 304 3.12 11.58 -6.20
N PHE A 305 2.31 11.06 -7.11
CA PHE A 305 1.02 11.63 -7.54
C PHE A 305 -0.14 10.74 -7.09
N LEU A 306 -1.31 11.32 -6.97
CA LEU A 306 -2.56 10.64 -6.64
C LEU A 306 -3.64 11.05 -7.63
N ASP A 307 -4.35 10.10 -8.22
CA ASP A 307 -5.51 10.39 -9.06
C ASP A 307 -6.61 9.34 -8.94
N LYS A 308 -7.81 9.76 -9.33
CA LYS A 308 -8.99 8.92 -9.37
C LYS A 308 -9.03 8.14 -10.67
N VAL A 309 -9.20 6.83 -10.58
CA VAL A 309 -9.52 5.95 -11.69
C VAL A 309 -11.03 5.85 -11.83
N ASN A 310 -11.57 6.33 -12.94
CA ASN A 310 -12.96 6.22 -13.30
C ASN A 310 -13.21 4.98 -14.16
N TRP A 311 -14.46 4.56 -14.28
CA TRP A 311 -14.87 3.42 -15.08
C TRP A 311 -16.01 3.83 -16.02
N ASP A 312 -15.86 3.56 -17.31
CA ASP A 312 -16.90 3.85 -18.28
C ASP A 312 -18.06 2.80 -18.21
N LYS A 313 -19.12 3.02 -18.99
CA LYS A 313 -20.31 2.13 -19.02
C LYS A 313 -19.98 0.70 -19.48
N ASP A 314 -18.90 0.52 -20.24
CA ASP A 314 -18.45 -0.78 -20.75
C ASP A 314 -17.42 -1.44 -19.82
N GLY A 315 -17.18 -0.81 -18.65
CA GLY A 315 -16.31 -1.29 -17.61
C GLY A 315 -14.82 -1.05 -17.86
N TRP A 316 -14.43 -0.09 -18.72
CA TRP A 316 -13.03 0.25 -18.92
C TRP A 316 -12.56 1.37 -17.99
N PRO A 317 -11.35 1.27 -17.44
CA PRO A 317 -10.79 2.31 -16.58
C PRO A 317 -10.30 3.49 -17.42
N PHE A 318 -10.38 4.69 -16.86
CA PHE A 318 -9.81 5.90 -17.45
C PHE A 318 -9.51 6.95 -16.38
N PHE A 319 -8.55 7.81 -16.68
CA PHE A 319 -8.28 9.03 -15.92
C PHE A 319 -8.98 10.22 -16.58
N THR A 320 -9.48 11.17 -15.81
CA THR A 320 -10.14 12.36 -16.35
C THR A 320 -9.16 13.13 -17.25
N GLY A 321 -9.52 13.30 -18.52
CA GLY A 321 -8.65 13.90 -19.52
C GLY A 321 -7.43 13.08 -19.93
N GLY A 322 -7.26 11.85 -19.43
CA GLY A 322 -6.11 10.98 -19.74
C GLY A 322 -4.76 11.51 -19.24
N LYS A 323 -4.75 12.44 -18.29
CA LYS A 323 -3.55 13.15 -17.80
C LYS A 323 -3.58 13.26 -16.28
N PRO A 324 -2.40 13.43 -15.62
CA PRO A 324 -2.33 13.77 -14.21
C PRO A 324 -3.13 15.03 -13.86
N SER A 325 -3.88 14.98 -12.75
CA SER A 325 -4.54 16.18 -12.23
C SER A 325 -3.55 17.08 -11.51
N GLU A 326 -3.72 18.39 -11.65
CA GLU A 326 -2.97 19.35 -10.86
C GLU A 326 -3.61 19.55 -9.48
N LYS A 327 -4.93 19.63 -9.48
CA LYS A 327 -5.76 19.78 -8.28
C LYS A 327 -7.01 18.93 -8.43
N SER A 328 -7.38 18.22 -7.37
CA SER A 328 -8.55 17.37 -7.36
C SER A 328 -9.22 17.36 -5.98
N VAL A 329 -10.44 16.83 -5.91
CA VAL A 329 -11.15 16.60 -4.64
C VAL A 329 -10.47 15.43 -3.92
N LYS A 330 -10.27 15.54 -2.59
CA LYS A 330 -9.68 14.48 -1.77
C LYS A 330 -10.51 13.20 -1.82
N PRO A 331 -9.87 12.02 -1.73
CA PRO A 331 -10.56 10.77 -1.42
C PRO A 331 -11.37 10.92 -0.12
N THR A 332 -12.52 10.25 -0.04
CA THR A 332 -13.35 10.27 1.14
C THR A 332 -13.11 9.02 1.95
N PHE A 333 -12.39 9.16 3.06
CA PHE A 333 -12.29 8.10 4.06
C PHE A 333 -12.95 8.62 5.34
N SER A 334 -13.91 7.87 5.88
CA SER A 334 -14.36 8.07 7.24
C SER A 334 -13.11 7.96 8.10
N ALA A 335 -12.90 8.94 8.95
CA ALA A 335 -11.91 8.76 10.00
C ALA A 335 -12.24 7.38 10.62
N THR A 336 -11.46 6.36 10.33
CA THR A 336 -11.41 5.22 11.23
C THR A 336 -11.21 5.89 12.55
N ALA A 337 -12.12 5.68 13.49
CA ALA A 337 -11.90 6.10 14.84
C ALA A 337 -10.64 5.37 15.34
N ILE A 338 -9.48 5.86 14.88
CA ILE A 338 -8.28 5.79 15.65
C ILE A 338 -8.69 6.63 16.83
N ASN A 339 -8.88 5.98 17.96
CA ASN A 339 -8.90 6.70 19.21
C ASN A 339 -7.64 7.57 19.18
N ASP A 340 -7.82 8.83 18.78
CA ASP A 340 -6.81 9.85 18.94
C ASP A 340 -6.38 9.77 20.39
N VAL A 341 -5.13 9.44 20.61
CA VAL A 341 -4.54 9.48 21.96
C VAL A 341 -4.60 10.91 22.53
N THR A 342 -5.12 11.86 21.77
CA THR A 342 -5.45 13.23 22.17
C THR A 342 -6.94 13.52 22.37
N ALA A 343 -7.87 12.61 21.99
CA ALA A 343 -9.23 12.63 22.53
C ALA A 343 -9.15 11.99 23.92
N PHE A 344 -8.96 12.80 24.92
CA PHE A 344 -8.96 12.45 26.34
C PHE A 344 -10.03 11.38 26.63
N ASN A 345 -9.58 10.14 26.66
CA ASN A 345 -10.09 9.00 27.42
C ASN A 345 -11.59 8.93 27.73
N LYS A 346 -12.37 8.40 26.78
CA LYS A 346 -13.66 7.78 27.12
C LYS A 346 -13.58 6.24 27.21
N THR A 347 -12.40 5.64 27.20
CA THR A 347 -12.20 4.19 27.26
C THR A 347 -11.26 3.82 28.39
N TYR A 348 -11.35 2.58 28.84
CA TYR A 348 -10.43 2.02 29.83
C TYR A 348 -9.01 1.93 29.24
N THR A 349 -8.01 2.11 30.11
CA THR A 349 -6.59 1.86 29.73
C THR A 349 -5.97 0.88 30.71
N VAL A 350 -5.05 0.05 30.25
CA VAL A 350 -4.21 -0.81 31.06
C VAL A 350 -2.77 -0.37 30.86
N MET A 351 -2.13 0.06 31.91
CA MET A 351 -0.73 0.49 31.91
C MET A 351 0.15 -0.53 32.62
N HIS A 352 1.32 -0.80 32.06
CA HIS A 352 2.36 -1.57 32.71
C HIS A 352 3.22 -0.61 33.54
N ILE A 353 3.19 -0.76 34.85
CA ILE A 353 3.81 0.20 35.80
C ILE A 353 5.15 -0.31 36.29
N GLY A 354 5.34 -1.63 36.33
CA GLY A 354 6.55 -2.25 36.79
C GLY A 354 6.53 -3.75 36.62
N GLU A 355 7.53 -4.43 37.14
CA GLU A 355 7.65 -5.89 37.02
C GLU A 355 6.41 -6.56 37.62
N ASN A 356 5.66 -7.28 36.75
CA ASN A 356 4.41 -7.98 37.10
C ASN A 356 3.30 -7.10 37.70
N HIS A 357 3.37 -5.76 37.50
CA HIS A 357 2.43 -4.80 38.02
C HIS A 357 1.76 -4.01 36.89
N TYR A 358 0.43 -4.01 36.88
CA TYR A 358 -0.40 -3.30 35.91
C TYR A 358 -1.44 -2.44 36.61
N GLU A 359 -1.84 -1.33 36.01
CA GLU A 359 -2.97 -0.51 36.44
C GLU A 359 -4.05 -0.47 35.36
N ILE A 360 -5.30 -0.65 35.76
CA ILE A 360 -6.48 -0.48 34.93
C ILE A 360 -7.14 0.85 35.29
N HIS A 361 -7.20 1.81 34.36
CA HIS A 361 -7.77 3.13 34.56
C HIS A 361 -9.12 3.26 33.86
N ALA A 362 -10.11 3.78 34.56
CA ALA A 362 -11.37 4.24 33.97
C ALA A 362 -11.25 5.70 33.50
N PRO A 363 -11.85 6.07 32.37
CA PRO A 363 -11.77 7.43 31.82
C PRO A 363 -12.53 8.46 32.66
N THR A 364 -13.46 8.00 33.49
CA THR A 364 -14.26 8.80 34.44
C THR A 364 -14.36 8.03 35.75
N HIS A 365 -14.86 8.68 36.84
CA HIS A 365 -15.11 8.01 38.11
C HIS A 365 -16.29 7.02 38.00
N SER A 366 -16.24 6.10 37.03
CA SER A 366 -17.26 5.09 36.78
C SER A 366 -16.80 3.71 37.24
N SER A 367 -17.71 2.92 37.75
CA SER A 367 -17.43 1.55 38.14
C SER A 367 -17.24 0.66 36.91
N PHE A 368 -16.31 -0.27 36.99
CA PHE A 368 -16.05 -1.26 35.96
C PHE A 368 -15.76 -2.64 36.57
N ILE A 369 -15.99 -3.68 35.79
CA ILE A 369 -15.64 -5.06 36.11
C ILE A 369 -14.42 -5.43 35.26
N TRP A 370 -13.45 -6.07 35.86
CA TRP A 370 -12.29 -6.59 35.16
C TRP A 370 -12.09 -8.08 35.43
N SER A 371 -11.45 -8.78 34.53
CA SER A 371 -11.09 -10.20 34.67
C SER A 371 -9.79 -10.49 33.93
N LEU A 372 -8.96 -11.33 34.52
CA LEU A 372 -7.71 -11.86 33.96
C LEU A 372 -7.95 -13.31 33.54
N TYR A 373 -7.63 -13.63 32.29
CA TYR A 373 -7.74 -14.96 31.71
C TYR A 373 -6.38 -15.47 31.25
N ASN A 374 -6.15 -16.78 31.38
CA ASN A 374 -5.04 -17.43 30.68
C ASN A 374 -5.38 -17.67 29.18
N ILE A 375 -4.45 -18.17 28.40
CA ILE A 375 -4.64 -18.45 26.97
C ILE A 375 -5.65 -19.57 26.68
N CYS A 376 -5.97 -20.42 27.67
CA CYS A 376 -7.00 -21.46 27.55
C CYS A 376 -8.42 -20.93 27.81
N GLY A 377 -8.57 -19.63 28.12
CA GLY A 377 -9.84 -18.99 28.42
C GLY A 377 -10.32 -19.18 29.86
N GLU A 378 -9.49 -19.74 30.73
CA GLU A 378 -9.78 -19.89 32.15
C GLU A 378 -9.60 -18.55 32.85
N ARG A 379 -10.59 -18.17 33.68
CA ARG A 379 -10.56 -16.94 34.45
C ARG A 379 -9.74 -17.10 35.74
N ILE A 380 -8.59 -16.43 35.80
CA ILE A 380 -7.62 -16.50 36.90
C ILE A 380 -7.96 -15.52 38.04
N LYS A 381 -8.29 -14.29 37.68
CA LYS A 381 -8.64 -13.22 38.63
C LYS A 381 -9.79 -12.39 38.10
N SER A 382 -10.55 -11.77 38.98
CA SER A 382 -11.54 -10.77 38.59
C SER A 382 -11.88 -9.85 39.75
N GLY A 383 -12.45 -8.67 39.45
CA GLY A 383 -12.86 -7.73 40.45
C GLY A 383 -13.74 -6.62 39.86
N ARG A 384 -14.19 -5.73 40.77
CA ARG A 384 -14.87 -4.49 40.42
C ARG A 384 -14.09 -3.35 41.04
N ALA A 385 -13.94 -2.27 40.27
CA ALA A 385 -13.25 -1.07 40.73
C ALA A 385 -13.95 0.21 40.25
N THR A 386 -13.54 1.32 40.80
CA THR A 386 -13.94 2.67 40.41
C THR A 386 -12.64 3.47 40.20
N LYS A 387 -12.50 4.16 39.09
CA LYS A 387 -11.37 5.03 38.74
C LYS A 387 -10.09 4.27 38.36
N VAL A 388 -9.44 3.52 39.28
CA VAL A 388 -8.21 2.80 39.07
C VAL A 388 -8.26 1.44 39.78
N GLN A 389 -7.68 0.42 39.19
CA GLN A 389 -7.44 -0.89 39.77
C GLN A 389 -5.98 -1.27 39.56
N GLU A 390 -5.25 -1.48 40.65
CA GLU A 390 -3.95 -2.15 40.59
C GLU A 390 -4.13 -3.65 40.42
N LEU A 391 -3.35 -4.24 39.52
CA LEU A 391 -3.35 -5.65 39.21
C LEU A 391 -1.93 -6.22 39.29
N TRP A 392 -1.69 -6.97 40.37
CA TRP A 392 -0.45 -7.72 40.55
C TRP A 392 -0.63 -9.12 40.02
N VAL A 393 0.35 -9.61 39.25
CA VAL A 393 0.35 -10.94 38.66
C VAL A 393 1.54 -11.79 39.16
N ASN A 394 2.08 -11.46 40.32
CA ASN A 394 3.20 -12.18 40.94
C ASN A 394 2.86 -13.66 41.28
N ASP A 395 1.61 -13.92 41.59
CA ASP A 395 1.06 -15.20 42.04
C ASP A 395 0.50 -16.08 40.91
N VAL A 396 0.71 -15.70 39.66
CA VAL A 396 0.34 -16.53 38.51
C VAL A 396 1.58 -17.04 37.77
N ALA A 397 1.48 -18.15 37.08
CA ALA A 397 2.60 -18.76 36.34
C ALA A 397 3.11 -17.83 35.21
N ASN A 398 4.36 -18.04 34.77
CA ASN A 398 4.87 -17.36 33.60
C ASN A 398 4.03 -17.70 32.37
N GLY A 399 3.66 -16.71 31.58
CA GLY A 399 2.82 -16.94 30.42
C GLY A 399 2.15 -15.68 29.87
N ILE A 400 1.27 -15.93 28.93
CA ILE A 400 0.43 -14.91 28.30
C ILE A 400 -0.94 -14.90 28.97
N TYR A 401 -1.43 -13.70 29.28
CA TYR A 401 -2.74 -13.47 29.87
C TYR A 401 -3.51 -12.40 29.11
N ILE A 402 -4.84 -12.39 29.26
CA ILE A 402 -5.73 -11.41 28.66
C ILE A 402 -6.51 -10.73 29.79
N ILE A 403 -6.35 -9.43 29.92
CA ILE A 403 -7.17 -8.58 30.77
C ILE A 403 -8.41 -8.16 29.97
N LYS A 404 -9.61 -8.43 30.51
CA LYS A 404 -10.89 -7.95 29.99
C LYS A 404 -11.48 -6.97 30.96
N VAL A 405 -11.87 -5.78 30.46
CA VAL A 405 -12.55 -4.75 31.24
C VAL A 405 -13.90 -4.45 30.61
N ASN A 406 -14.94 -4.30 31.43
CA ASN A 406 -16.30 -4.00 30.98
C ASN A 406 -16.99 -3.03 31.95
N GLY A 407 -17.57 -1.96 31.39
CA GLY A 407 -18.32 -0.96 32.17
C GLY A 407 -18.98 0.07 31.26
N ILE A 408 -19.46 1.15 31.85
CA ILE A 408 -20.22 2.22 31.14
C ILE A 408 -19.39 2.86 30.01
N ALA A 409 -18.06 2.95 30.17
CA ALA A 409 -17.17 3.52 29.15
C ALA A 409 -16.82 2.54 27.99
N GLY A 410 -17.44 1.36 27.94
CA GLY A 410 -17.23 0.35 26.90
C GLY A 410 -16.56 -0.93 27.39
N LYS A 411 -15.84 -1.58 26.50
CA LYS A 411 -15.08 -2.80 26.76
C LYS A 411 -13.64 -2.62 26.32
N LEU A 412 -12.71 -3.26 27.05
CA LEU A 412 -11.29 -3.36 26.66
C LEU A 412 -10.84 -4.81 26.80
N GLU A 413 -10.07 -5.28 25.85
CA GLU A 413 -9.30 -6.53 25.95
C GLU A 413 -7.83 -6.22 25.69
N GLN A 414 -6.95 -6.57 26.62
CA GLN A 414 -5.52 -6.32 26.52
C GLN A 414 -4.71 -7.57 26.86
N LYS A 415 -3.81 -7.95 25.97
CA LYS A 415 -2.81 -8.98 26.21
C LYS A 415 -1.69 -8.45 27.11
N ILE A 416 -1.32 -9.22 28.11
CA ILE A 416 -0.16 -8.99 28.97
C ILE A 416 0.72 -10.24 29.00
N ILE A 417 1.99 -10.08 29.35
CA ILE A 417 2.95 -11.19 29.47
C ILE A 417 3.56 -11.11 30.86
N LYS A 418 3.50 -12.24 31.58
CA LYS A 418 4.26 -12.42 32.82
C LYS A 418 5.51 -13.26 32.55
N VAL A 419 6.65 -12.75 32.97
CA VAL A 419 7.94 -13.44 32.94
C VAL A 419 8.66 -13.12 34.26
N ASP A 420 8.97 -14.14 35.03
CA ASP A 420 9.91 -13.97 36.16
C ASP A 420 11.31 -13.86 35.56
N ARG A 421 12.08 -12.89 36.03
CA ARG A 421 13.50 -12.70 35.71
C ARG A 421 14.37 -13.43 36.71
#